data_d1cb4e43af62a53c82a26392c0a7b3c3
#
_entry.id   d1cb4e43af62a53c82a26392c0a7b3c3
#
_cell.length_a   1.000
_cell.length_b   1.000
_cell.length_c   1.000
_cell.angle_alpha   90.00
_cell.angle_beta   90.00
_cell.angle_gamma   90.00
#
_symmetry.space_group_name_H-M   'P 1'
#
loop_
_entity.id
_entity.type
_entity.pdbx_description
1 polymer ?
#
loop_
_entity_poly.entity_id
_entity_poly.type
_entity_poly.pdbx_seq_one_letter_code
_entity_poly.pdbx_strand_id
1 'polypeptide(L)'
;MQLYSGKGRRLSSKKGGKRLSGGGKRLCSKRGGLAPVAGVLAIACCLGGLLWCVQAGFPIRLAQQAPDNSDSLFYPLHLSVTVQEEEGTSHEESPEAEEQDPQADRFVLSFAGDCTLGAEHDTWSRSGNFPDVVGDDYAYPLAGVKHLFAGDDFTFVNLECALTDADTPADKTYRFRGLPAYGQILTEGSVEGVSLANNHSLDYGTEGLTDTRQVLAELGVAAGGDGETFLYTTDRGLKVGVYTAYHLGRAQIQKGITSLREAGAEVVIAAFHSGTEGSYTPTENQKSLFRYTIDCGADIVYNAHP
;
A
#
# COMPACT_ATOMS: atom_id res chain seq x y z
N MET A 1 -35.43 2.03 33.78
CA MET A 1 -35.91 1.31 34.95
C MET A 1 -36.11 -0.14 34.53
N GLN A 2 -35.15 -0.96 34.76
CA GLN A 2 -35.14 -2.30 35.35
C GLN A 2 -33.77 -2.93 35.15
N LEU A 3 -33.13 -3.08 36.29
CA LEU A 3 -31.89 -3.85 36.48
C LEU A 3 -32.23 -5.36 36.45
N TYR A 4 -31.32 -6.18 35.88
CA TYR A 4 -31.20 -7.56 36.30
C TYR A 4 -29.71 -7.91 36.51
N SER A 5 -29.41 -8.24 37.77
CA SER A 5 -28.16 -8.82 38.25
C SER A 5 -28.29 -10.36 38.25
N GLY A 6 -27.21 -11.06 37.93
CA GLY A 6 -27.10 -12.51 38.05
C GLY A 6 -25.68 -12.97 38.34
N LYS A 7 -25.43 -13.25 39.61
CA LYS A 7 -24.21 -13.84 40.20
C LYS A 7 -23.86 -15.21 39.59
N GLY A 8 -22.61 -15.51 39.26
CA GLY A 8 -21.67 -16.23 40.14
C GLY A 8 -21.54 -17.71 39.80
N ARG A 9 -20.32 -18.15 39.50
CA ARG A 9 -19.69 -19.34 40.12
C ARG A 9 -18.25 -19.51 39.65
N ARG A 10 -17.35 -19.39 40.64
CA ARG A 10 -15.97 -19.93 40.56
C ARG A 10 -16.06 -21.46 40.69
N LEU A 11 -15.22 -22.18 39.93
CA LEU A 11 -14.79 -23.52 40.29
C LEU A 11 -13.29 -23.60 40.02
N SER A 12 -12.56 -23.89 41.11
CA SER A 12 -11.14 -24.25 41.18
C SER A 12 -10.99 -25.76 41.23
N SER A 13 -9.98 -26.34 40.60
CA SER A 13 -9.22 -27.50 41.10
C SER A 13 -8.08 -27.80 40.13
N LYS A 14 -6.87 -27.67 40.54
CA LYS A 14 -5.91 -28.62 41.15
C LYS A 14 -5.21 -29.55 40.15
N LYS A 15 -3.92 -29.26 39.99
CA LYS A 15 -2.70 -30.12 40.05
C LYS A 15 -2.70 -31.48 39.34
N GLY A 16 -1.65 -31.67 38.56
CA GLY A 16 -1.14 -32.99 38.20
C GLY A 16 0.07 -32.88 37.26
N GLY A 17 1.27 -32.82 37.81
CA GLY A 17 2.49 -32.87 37.06
C GLY A 17 2.87 -34.31 36.63
N LYS A 18 3.60 -34.41 35.52
CA LYS A 18 4.57 -35.48 35.28
C LYS A 18 5.61 -35.02 34.27
N ARG A 19 6.87 -34.94 34.74
CA ARG A 19 8.06 -34.98 33.90
C ARG A 19 8.22 -36.36 33.29
N LEU A 20 8.60 -36.43 32.04
CA LEU A 20 9.41 -37.54 31.53
C LEU A 20 10.48 -37.00 30.57
N SER A 21 11.66 -37.34 30.89
CA SER A 21 12.94 -37.18 30.20
C SER A 21 13.11 -38.21 29.10
N GLY A 22 13.91 -37.93 28.11
CA GLY A 22 14.54 -38.91 27.24
C GLY A 22 14.61 -38.40 25.80
N GLY A 23 15.77 -38.01 25.39
CA GLY A 23 16.73 -38.93 24.79
C GLY A 23 16.93 -38.52 23.34
N GLY A 24 18.11 -37.98 23.04
CA GLY A 24 18.52 -37.46 21.75
C GLY A 24 18.60 -38.52 20.65
N LYS A 25 18.61 -38.04 19.42
CA LYS A 25 19.45 -38.58 18.33
C LYS A 25 19.66 -37.50 17.28
N ARG A 26 20.92 -37.15 17.11
CA ARG A 26 21.42 -36.44 15.92
C ARG A 26 21.27 -37.37 14.72
N LEU A 27 20.74 -36.85 13.63
CA LEU A 27 20.97 -37.42 12.31
C LEU A 27 21.36 -36.28 11.38
N CYS A 28 22.60 -36.35 10.97
CA CYS A 28 23.21 -35.57 9.92
C CYS A 28 22.78 -36.21 8.59
N SER A 29 22.27 -35.42 7.63
CA SER A 29 22.38 -35.78 6.21
C SER A 29 21.91 -34.69 5.26
N LYS A 30 22.85 -34.31 4.43
CA LYS A 30 22.79 -33.89 3.03
C LYS A 30 22.29 -32.50 2.65
N ARG A 31 23.29 -31.78 2.24
CA ARG A 31 23.26 -30.57 1.40
C ARG A 31 22.44 -30.83 0.13
N GLY A 32 21.35 -30.11 -0.03
CA GLY A 32 20.76 -29.74 -1.31
C GLY A 32 20.87 -28.24 -1.42
N GLY A 33 21.65 -27.75 -2.36
CA GLY A 33 21.82 -26.33 -2.59
C GLY A 33 20.52 -25.77 -3.20
N LEU A 34 19.89 -24.87 -2.49
CA LEU A 34 18.93 -23.93 -3.03
C LEU A 34 19.65 -22.58 -3.07
N ALA A 35 19.70 -22.00 -4.24
CA ALA A 35 20.20 -20.66 -4.44
C ALA A 35 19.35 -19.68 -3.61
N PRO A 36 19.95 -18.69 -2.96
CA PRO A 36 19.18 -17.69 -2.22
C PRO A 36 18.50 -16.74 -3.23
N VAL A 37 17.18 -16.71 -3.21
CA VAL A 37 16.41 -15.61 -3.80
C VAL A 37 16.63 -14.40 -2.89
N ALA A 38 17.29 -13.40 -3.43
CA ALA A 38 17.62 -12.19 -2.70
C ALA A 38 16.44 -11.22 -2.73
N GLY A 39 15.83 -10.99 -1.59
CA GLY A 39 14.84 -9.95 -1.40
C GLY A 39 15.48 -8.59 -1.15
N VAL A 40 14.93 -7.54 -1.75
CA VAL A 40 15.37 -6.15 -1.55
C VAL A 40 14.45 -5.48 -0.56
N LEU A 41 15.04 -4.93 0.51
CA LEU A 41 14.32 -4.16 1.53
C LEU A 41 14.51 -2.67 1.21
N ALA A 42 13.42 -1.97 0.82
CA ALA A 42 13.39 -0.52 0.79
C ALA A 42 12.48 -0.01 1.90
N ILE A 43 13.04 0.64 2.91
CA ILE A 43 12.28 1.36 3.94
C ILE A 43 12.44 2.84 3.65
N ALA A 44 11.37 3.50 3.26
CA ALA A 44 11.35 4.95 3.13
C ALA A 44 10.93 5.56 4.47
N CYS A 45 11.87 6.16 5.19
CA CYS A 45 11.57 7.06 6.30
C CYS A 45 11.76 8.50 5.80
N CYS A 46 10.70 9.27 5.78
CA CYS A 46 10.79 10.71 5.59
C CYS A 46 11.42 11.35 6.83
N LEU A 47 12.44 12.18 6.57
CA LEU A 47 13.25 13.03 7.44
C LEU A 47 14.47 12.37 8.10
N GLY A 48 15.62 12.66 7.51
CA GLY A 48 16.93 12.55 8.18
C GLY A 48 17.60 11.19 8.09
N GLY A 49 18.14 10.89 6.93
CA GLY A 49 19.38 10.14 6.73
C GLY A 49 19.53 8.80 7.40
N LEU A 50 19.43 7.77 6.67
CA LEU A 50 20.37 6.66 6.50
C LEU A 50 19.68 5.56 5.68
N LEU A 51 20.03 5.56 4.42
CA LEU A 51 19.65 4.49 3.51
C LEU A 51 20.51 3.27 3.81
N TRP A 52 19.93 2.18 4.31
CA TRP A 52 20.59 0.88 4.33
C TRP A 52 20.04 0.04 3.18
N CYS A 53 20.82 -0.07 2.12
CA CYS A 53 20.60 -1.06 1.07
C CYS A 53 21.41 -2.31 1.41
N VAL A 54 20.75 -3.46 1.62
CA VAL A 54 21.41 -4.76 1.59
C VAL A 54 21.23 -5.31 0.18
N GLN A 55 22.30 -5.31 -0.58
CA GLN A 55 22.35 -5.77 -1.95
C GLN A 55 22.54 -7.28 -1.98
N ALA A 56 21.61 -8.00 -2.57
CA ALA A 56 21.82 -9.36 -2.99
C ALA A 56 21.25 -9.53 -4.41
N GLY A 57 22.15 -9.43 -5.38
CA GLY A 57 21.99 -9.98 -6.72
C GLY A 57 21.41 -9.11 -7.82
N PHE A 58 20.72 -8.00 -7.52
CA PHE A 58 20.22 -7.08 -8.57
C PHE A 58 20.68 -5.66 -8.30
N PRO A 59 21.19 -4.89 -9.30
CA PRO A 59 21.56 -3.51 -9.10
C PRO A 59 20.32 -2.62 -9.03
N ILE A 60 19.86 -2.31 -7.82
CA ILE A 60 18.91 -1.22 -7.60
C ILE A 60 19.73 0.06 -7.46
N ARG A 61 19.55 1.00 -8.37
CA ARG A 61 20.06 2.36 -8.23
C ARG A 61 18.92 3.25 -7.76
N LEU A 62 19.05 3.78 -6.55
CA LEU A 62 18.21 4.88 -6.08
C LEU A 62 18.79 6.17 -6.67
N ALA A 63 18.07 6.75 -7.61
CA ALA A 63 18.40 8.08 -8.12
C ALA A 63 17.67 9.11 -7.28
N GLN A 64 18.38 9.77 -6.37
CA GLN A 64 17.89 10.95 -5.67
C GLN A 64 18.31 12.16 -6.49
N GLN A 65 17.40 12.72 -7.28
CA GLN A 65 17.58 14.07 -7.81
C GLN A 65 16.97 15.03 -6.79
N ALA A 66 17.83 15.72 -6.06
CA ALA A 66 17.40 16.85 -5.25
C ALA A 66 17.09 18.03 -6.20
N PRO A 67 15.89 18.60 -6.14
CA PRO A 67 15.63 19.87 -6.82
C PRO A 67 16.37 20.98 -6.08
N ASP A 68 16.97 21.86 -6.85
CA ASP A 68 17.79 22.99 -6.40
C ASP A 68 16.93 24.17 -5.90
N ASN A 69 15.88 23.88 -5.12
CA ASN A 69 15.02 24.91 -4.53
C ASN A 69 14.66 24.54 -3.09
N SER A 70 15.17 25.32 -2.16
CA SER A 70 15.10 25.16 -0.72
C SER A 70 13.73 25.40 -0.06
N ASP A 71 12.64 25.55 -0.81
CA ASP A 71 11.34 26.00 -0.27
C ASP A 71 10.19 25.01 -0.42
N SER A 72 10.40 23.77 -0.88
CA SER A 72 9.31 22.78 -0.93
C SER A 72 9.43 21.73 0.16
N LEU A 73 8.39 21.63 1.00
CA LEU A 73 8.24 20.65 2.07
C LEU A 73 7.87 19.24 1.58
N PHE A 74 7.78 19.04 0.25
CA PHE A 74 7.41 17.75 -0.33
C PHE A 74 8.53 17.21 -1.21
N TYR A 75 9.11 16.09 -0.81
CA TYR A 75 10.04 15.31 -1.64
C TYR A 75 9.28 14.10 -2.20
N PRO A 76 8.97 14.04 -3.50
CA PRO A 76 8.45 12.81 -4.09
C PRO A 76 9.52 11.74 -4.05
N LEU A 77 9.18 10.57 -3.50
CA LEU A 77 10.03 9.40 -3.56
C LEU A 77 9.72 8.64 -4.85
N HIS A 78 10.64 8.70 -5.82
CA HIS A 78 10.56 7.88 -7.03
C HIS A 78 11.36 6.59 -6.83
N LEU A 79 10.68 5.46 -6.88
CA LEU A 79 11.29 4.14 -6.87
C LEU A 79 11.36 3.63 -8.31
N SER A 80 12.57 3.35 -8.79
CA SER A 80 12.77 2.77 -10.11
C SER A 80 13.23 1.33 -9.94
N VAL A 81 12.50 0.39 -10.54
CA VAL A 81 12.85 -1.04 -10.56
C VAL A 81 13.35 -1.38 -11.96
N THR A 82 14.58 -1.89 -12.06
CA THR A 82 15.13 -2.41 -13.31
C THR A 82 15.10 -3.93 -13.25
N VAL A 83 14.41 -4.56 -14.18
CA VAL A 83 14.42 -6.03 -14.36
C VAL A 83 15.53 -6.36 -15.35
N GLN A 84 16.51 -7.15 -14.95
CA GLN A 84 17.53 -7.70 -15.84
C GLN A 84 17.20 -9.15 -16.15
N GLU A 85 17.01 -9.48 -17.42
CA GLU A 85 16.99 -10.86 -17.88
C GLU A 85 18.41 -11.41 -17.90
N GLU A 86 18.64 -12.61 -17.35
CA GLU A 86 19.92 -13.31 -17.46
C GLU A 86 20.09 -13.81 -18.92
N GLU A 87 21.00 -13.18 -19.65
CA GLU A 87 21.41 -13.65 -20.98
C GLU A 87 22.16 -14.97 -20.88
N GLY A 88 21.57 -16.02 -21.44
CA GLY A 88 22.27 -17.26 -21.77
C GLY A 88 23.23 -17.03 -22.94
N THR A 89 24.52 -17.18 -22.70
CA THR A 89 25.59 -17.05 -23.69
C THR A 89 25.41 -17.96 -24.90
N SER A 90 25.13 -17.40 -26.06
CA SER A 90 25.48 -17.97 -27.35
C SER A 90 26.02 -16.87 -28.26
N HIS A 91 27.32 -16.92 -28.56
CA HIS A 91 27.95 -16.05 -29.54
C HIS A 91 27.47 -16.40 -30.94
N GLU A 92 26.73 -15.47 -31.58
CA GLU A 92 26.67 -15.29 -33.01
C GLU A 92 26.74 -13.79 -33.30
N GLU A 93 27.72 -13.41 -34.12
CA GLU A 93 27.86 -12.03 -34.60
C GLU A 93 26.62 -11.64 -35.43
N SER A 94 26.01 -10.54 -35.09
CA SER A 94 24.94 -9.92 -35.86
C SER A 94 24.96 -8.39 -35.76
N PRO A 95 24.38 -7.71 -36.75
CA PRO A 95 24.77 -6.35 -37.15
C PRO A 95 24.15 -5.30 -36.23
N GLU A 96 24.85 -4.16 -36.16
CA GLU A 96 24.46 -2.86 -35.62
C GLU A 96 23.54 -2.93 -34.37
N ALA A 97 24.17 -2.86 -33.20
CA ALA A 97 23.47 -2.65 -31.95
C ALA A 97 22.65 -1.36 -32.04
N GLU A 98 21.33 -1.47 -32.16
CA GLU A 98 20.42 -0.39 -31.83
C GLU A 98 20.79 0.05 -30.40
N GLU A 99 21.09 1.31 -30.25
CA GLU A 99 21.36 1.94 -28.94
C GLU A 99 20.09 1.75 -28.10
N GLN A 100 20.07 0.71 -27.23
CA GLN A 100 18.93 0.43 -26.37
C GLN A 100 18.75 1.64 -25.46
N ASP A 101 17.57 2.25 -25.52
CA ASP A 101 17.18 3.32 -24.62
C ASP A 101 17.31 2.81 -23.18
N PRO A 102 18.21 3.39 -22.35
CA PRO A 102 18.40 2.93 -20.98
C PRO A 102 17.15 3.13 -20.09
N GLN A 103 16.08 3.72 -20.62
CA GLN A 103 14.76 3.83 -19.98
C GLN A 103 13.80 2.70 -20.35
N ALA A 104 14.07 1.89 -21.36
CA ALA A 104 13.17 0.83 -21.82
C ALA A 104 12.85 -0.20 -20.73
N ASP A 105 13.79 -0.47 -19.83
CA ASP A 105 13.70 -1.47 -18.77
C ASP A 105 13.37 -0.88 -17.37
N ARG A 106 12.99 0.39 -17.31
CA ARG A 106 12.74 1.09 -16.07
C ARG A 106 11.27 1.43 -15.90
N PHE A 107 10.67 0.96 -14.82
CA PHE A 107 9.31 1.32 -14.40
C PHE A 107 9.35 2.29 -13.22
N VAL A 108 8.42 3.24 -13.21
CA VAL A 108 8.26 4.23 -12.14
C VAL A 108 6.91 4.04 -11.48
N LEU A 109 6.93 3.86 -10.15
CA LEU A 109 5.73 3.70 -9.35
C LEU A 109 5.68 4.83 -8.32
N SER A 110 4.62 5.61 -8.30
CA SER A 110 4.42 6.72 -7.38
C SER A 110 3.46 6.36 -6.26
N PHE A 111 3.74 6.87 -5.07
CA PHE A 111 2.91 6.67 -3.89
C PHE A 111 2.64 8.02 -3.23
N ALA A 112 1.38 8.32 -2.94
CA ALA A 112 1.02 9.43 -2.08
C ALA A 112 0.27 8.93 -0.84
N GLY A 113 0.16 9.76 0.19
CA GLY A 113 -0.46 9.41 1.46
C GLY A 113 -1.98 9.45 1.44
N ASP A 114 -2.55 9.93 2.54
CA ASP A 114 -3.97 9.99 2.76
C ASP A 114 -4.60 11.04 1.84
N CYS A 115 -5.51 10.58 0.99
CA CYS A 115 -6.21 11.37 -0.01
C CYS A 115 -7.68 11.47 0.40
N THR A 116 -8.03 12.56 1.09
CA THR A 116 -9.39 12.83 1.54
C THR A 116 -10.08 13.77 0.55
N LEU A 117 -10.79 13.17 -0.43
CA LEU A 117 -11.49 13.91 -1.47
C LEU A 117 -12.88 14.35 -0.99
N GLY A 118 -12.91 15.17 0.05
CA GLY A 118 -14.18 15.58 0.65
C GLY A 118 -14.02 16.42 1.89
N ALA A 119 -15.06 16.42 2.71
CA ALA A 119 -15.07 17.15 3.97
C ALA A 119 -15.65 16.31 5.11
N GLU A 120 -15.36 16.71 6.34
CA GLU A 120 -16.00 16.16 7.53
C GLU A 120 -17.49 16.52 7.54
N HIS A 121 -18.34 15.59 7.98
CA HIS A 121 -19.80 15.68 7.92
C HIS A 121 -20.36 16.97 8.51
N ASP A 122 -19.98 17.33 9.73
CA ASP A 122 -20.54 18.48 10.46
C ASP A 122 -20.05 19.83 9.89
N THR A 123 -19.03 19.80 9.06
CA THR A 123 -18.44 20.99 8.45
C THR A 123 -18.63 21.06 6.93
N TRP A 124 -19.38 20.14 6.35
CA TRP A 124 -19.59 20.00 4.91
C TRP A 124 -19.92 21.30 4.20
N SER A 125 -20.88 22.07 4.73
CA SER A 125 -21.36 23.32 4.15
C SER A 125 -20.57 24.56 4.57
N ARG A 126 -19.45 24.39 5.26
CA ARG A 126 -18.63 25.53 5.70
C ARG A 126 -17.89 26.13 4.52
N SER A 127 -17.95 27.46 4.37
CA SER A 127 -17.17 28.17 3.35
C SER A 127 -15.67 27.95 3.52
N GLY A 128 -14.98 27.72 2.41
CA GLY A 128 -13.56 27.38 2.35
C GLY A 128 -13.25 25.88 2.58
N ASN A 129 -14.27 25.05 2.74
CA ASN A 129 -14.10 23.60 2.76
C ASN A 129 -13.87 23.02 1.36
N PHE A 130 -13.45 21.76 1.32
CA PHE A 130 -13.14 21.05 0.07
C PHE A 130 -14.24 21.20 -0.99
N PRO A 131 -15.54 20.95 -0.70
CA PRO A 131 -16.60 21.14 -1.69
C PRO A 131 -16.74 22.57 -2.21
N ASP A 132 -16.58 23.56 -1.35
CA ASP A 132 -16.67 24.98 -1.72
C ASP A 132 -15.48 25.44 -2.58
N VAL A 133 -14.30 24.86 -2.34
CA VAL A 133 -13.06 25.20 -3.06
C VAL A 133 -12.96 24.50 -4.41
N VAL A 134 -13.31 23.20 -4.45
CA VAL A 134 -13.19 22.37 -5.65
C VAL A 134 -14.32 22.63 -6.64
N GLY A 135 -15.56 22.76 -6.13
CA GLY A 135 -16.74 22.86 -7.00
C GLY A 135 -16.73 21.77 -8.07
N ASP A 136 -16.73 22.15 -9.33
CA ASP A 136 -16.67 21.26 -10.50
C ASP A 136 -15.28 21.21 -11.16
N ASP A 137 -14.25 21.81 -10.54
CA ASP A 137 -12.89 21.77 -11.06
C ASP A 137 -12.12 20.56 -10.48
N TYR A 138 -12.40 19.38 -11.02
CA TYR A 138 -11.80 18.12 -10.56
C TYR A 138 -10.30 17.98 -10.87
N ALA A 139 -9.75 18.78 -11.77
CA ALA A 139 -8.33 18.82 -12.04
C ALA A 139 -7.52 19.57 -10.96
N TYR A 140 -8.17 20.52 -10.26
CA TYR A 140 -7.51 21.42 -9.32
C TYR A 140 -6.79 20.71 -8.15
N PRO A 141 -7.38 19.73 -7.44
CA PRO A 141 -6.76 19.17 -6.22
C PRO A 141 -5.40 18.53 -6.45
N LEU A 142 -5.20 17.86 -7.59
CA LEU A 142 -3.95 17.18 -7.93
C LEU A 142 -3.10 17.92 -8.97
N ALA A 143 -3.49 19.15 -9.38
CA ALA A 143 -2.81 19.93 -10.42
C ALA A 143 -1.30 20.10 -10.16
N GLY A 144 -0.91 20.29 -8.90
CA GLY A 144 0.48 20.49 -8.51
C GLY A 144 1.38 19.26 -8.67
N VAL A 145 0.81 18.06 -8.67
CA VAL A 145 1.54 16.78 -8.75
C VAL A 145 1.21 15.96 -9.99
N LYS A 146 0.17 16.32 -10.75
CA LYS A 146 -0.26 15.61 -11.95
C LYS A 146 0.87 15.31 -12.93
N HIS A 147 1.82 16.25 -13.09
CA HIS A 147 2.94 16.05 -14.02
C HIS A 147 3.91 14.94 -13.58
N LEU A 148 3.93 14.58 -12.30
CA LEU A 148 4.70 13.46 -11.77
C LEU A 148 3.97 12.14 -12.02
N PHE A 149 2.68 12.10 -11.70
CA PHE A 149 1.83 10.92 -11.81
C PHE A 149 1.57 10.53 -13.28
N ALA A 150 1.32 11.52 -14.15
CA ALA A 150 1.15 11.26 -15.58
C ALA A 150 2.45 10.80 -16.30
N GLY A 151 3.59 10.90 -15.65
CA GLY A 151 4.88 10.49 -16.18
C GLY A 151 5.39 9.16 -15.63
N ASP A 152 4.63 8.53 -14.74
CA ASP A 152 4.96 7.23 -14.16
C ASP A 152 4.18 6.08 -14.81
N ASP A 153 4.41 4.85 -14.35
CA ASP A 153 3.72 3.66 -14.83
C ASP A 153 2.54 3.25 -13.92
N PHE A 154 2.52 3.71 -12.67
CA PHE A 154 1.46 3.41 -11.71
C PHE A 154 1.53 4.32 -10.50
N THR A 155 0.47 5.07 -10.24
CA THR A 155 0.29 5.87 -9.03
C THR A 155 -0.72 5.22 -8.09
N PHE A 156 -0.35 5.13 -6.81
CA PHE A 156 -1.18 4.56 -5.75
C PHE A 156 -1.34 5.51 -4.56
N VAL A 157 -2.59 5.66 -4.06
CA VAL A 157 -2.90 6.51 -2.91
C VAL A 157 -3.82 5.80 -1.91
N ASN A 158 -3.90 6.28 -0.67
CA ASN A 158 -4.94 5.87 0.27
C ASN A 158 -6.16 6.79 0.13
N LEU A 159 -7.28 6.28 -0.39
CA LEU A 159 -8.54 7.05 -0.47
C LEU A 159 -9.25 6.99 0.88
N GLU A 160 -9.13 8.07 1.66
CA GLU A 160 -9.56 8.14 3.06
C GLU A 160 -10.87 8.93 3.22
N CYS A 161 -11.86 8.56 2.45
CA CYS A 161 -13.24 9.06 2.56
C CYS A 161 -14.19 8.14 1.80
N ALA A 162 -15.48 8.26 2.07
CA ALA A 162 -16.53 7.68 1.23
C ALA A 162 -16.87 8.63 0.07
N LEU A 163 -16.96 8.11 -1.16
CA LEU A 163 -17.50 8.81 -2.33
C LEU A 163 -18.96 8.38 -2.50
N THR A 164 -19.90 9.14 -1.92
CA THR A 164 -21.31 8.73 -1.82
C THR A 164 -22.25 9.93 -1.65
N ASP A 165 -23.47 9.75 -2.08
CA ASP A 165 -24.59 10.65 -1.76
C ASP A 165 -25.35 10.25 -0.49
N ALA A 166 -24.97 9.15 0.18
CA ALA A 166 -25.54 8.76 1.45
C ALA A 166 -25.44 9.88 2.49
N ASP A 167 -26.51 10.09 3.26
CA ASP A 167 -26.63 11.18 4.22
C ASP A 167 -26.56 10.76 5.69
N THR A 168 -26.49 9.45 5.93
CA THR A 168 -26.47 8.88 7.28
C THR A 168 -25.06 8.44 7.66
N PRO A 169 -24.34 9.27 8.43
CA PRO A 169 -22.98 8.96 8.84
C PRO A 169 -22.93 7.91 9.96
N ALA A 170 -21.81 7.22 10.08
CA ALA A 170 -21.52 6.35 11.21
C ALA A 170 -21.44 7.12 12.54
N ASP A 171 -21.73 6.45 13.65
CA ASP A 171 -21.62 7.02 15.01
C ASP A 171 -20.13 7.05 15.46
N LYS A 172 -19.38 8.02 14.96
CA LYS A 172 -17.99 8.28 15.31
C LYS A 172 -17.68 9.78 15.20
N THR A 173 -16.55 10.22 15.74
CA THR A 173 -16.20 11.65 15.86
C THR A 173 -15.95 12.31 14.50
N TYR A 174 -15.17 11.67 13.63
CA TYR A 174 -14.81 12.21 12.32
C TYR A 174 -15.38 11.31 11.22
N ARG A 175 -16.11 11.91 10.27
CA ARG A 175 -16.77 11.21 9.17
C ARG A 175 -16.55 12.01 7.89
N PHE A 176 -15.77 11.43 6.97
CA PHE A 176 -15.39 12.08 5.73
C PHE A 176 -16.21 11.56 4.55
N ARG A 177 -16.74 12.51 3.78
CA ARG A 177 -17.49 12.24 2.57
C ARG A 177 -17.04 13.14 1.44
N GLY A 178 -16.93 12.60 0.23
CA GLY A 178 -16.91 13.29 -1.03
C GLY A 178 -18.16 12.98 -1.84
N LEU A 179 -18.49 13.82 -2.81
CA LEU A 179 -19.49 13.50 -3.81
C LEU A 179 -18.99 12.37 -4.72
N PRO A 180 -19.85 11.51 -5.27
CA PRO A 180 -19.44 10.52 -6.27
C PRO A 180 -18.62 11.10 -7.42
N ALA A 181 -18.97 12.30 -7.88
CA ALA A 181 -18.26 13.02 -8.94
C ALA A 181 -16.79 13.32 -8.61
N TYR A 182 -16.42 13.42 -7.33
CA TYR A 182 -15.02 13.66 -6.91
C TYR A 182 -14.10 12.48 -7.19
N GLY A 183 -14.62 11.30 -7.52
CA GLY A 183 -13.82 10.22 -8.09
C GLY A 183 -13.04 10.65 -9.34
N GLN A 184 -13.57 11.60 -10.14
CA GLN A 184 -12.88 12.14 -11.31
C GLN A 184 -11.57 12.85 -10.97
N ILE A 185 -11.38 13.33 -9.74
CA ILE A 185 -10.11 13.91 -9.28
C ILE A 185 -8.96 12.92 -9.42
N LEU A 186 -9.23 11.63 -9.15
CA LEU A 186 -8.22 10.58 -9.26
C LEU A 186 -7.78 10.40 -10.73
N THR A 187 -8.72 10.29 -11.66
CA THR A 187 -8.42 10.13 -13.10
C THR A 187 -7.82 11.39 -13.71
N GLU A 188 -8.30 12.57 -13.32
CA GLU A 188 -7.68 13.85 -13.71
C GLU A 188 -6.25 13.99 -13.16
N GLY A 189 -5.97 13.36 -12.03
CA GLY A 189 -4.65 13.35 -11.38
C GLY A 189 -3.73 12.25 -11.85
N SER A 190 -4.15 11.34 -12.77
CA SER A 190 -3.43 10.12 -13.18
C SER A 190 -3.14 9.19 -11.99
N VAL A 191 -4.19 8.81 -11.26
CA VAL A 191 -4.12 7.81 -10.18
C VAL A 191 -4.79 6.53 -10.65
N GLU A 192 -4.04 5.44 -10.72
CA GLU A 192 -4.50 4.14 -11.23
C GLU A 192 -5.02 3.22 -10.14
N GLY A 193 -4.53 3.37 -8.90
CA GLY A 193 -4.90 2.49 -7.81
C GLY A 193 -5.10 3.19 -6.47
N VAL A 194 -6.06 2.67 -5.68
CA VAL A 194 -6.33 3.21 -4.34
C VAL A 194 -6.49 2.11 -3.29
N SER A 195 -6.09 2.43 -2.05
CA SER A 195 -6.51 1.67 -0.87
C SER A 195 -7.82 2.21 -0.34
N LEU A 196 -8.77 1.33 -0.07
CA LEU A 196 -9.96 1.56 0.75
C LEU A 196 -9.81 0.91 2.13
N ALA A 197 -8.63 0.37 2.46
CA ALA A 197 -8.37 -0.30 3.72
C ALA A 197 -7.91 0.71 4.78
N ASN A 198 -8.84 1.51 5.29
CA ASN A 198 -8.57 2.54 6.30
C ASN A 198 -9.75 2.69 7.27
N ASN A 199 -9.59 3.52 8.31
CA ASN A 199 -10.59 3.78 9.33
C ASN A 199 -11.77 4.64 8.86
N HIS A 200 -11.70 5.23 7.64
CA HIS A 200 -12.74 6.09 7.08
C HIS A 200 -13.56 5.46 5.95
N SER A 201 -13.23 4.24 5.52
CA SER A 201 -13.94 3.53 4.45
C SER A 201 -15.42 3.23 4.77
N LEU A 202 -15.79 3.15 6.05
CA LEU A 202 -17.14 2.89 6.52
C LEU A 202 -17.80 4.11 7.20
N ASP A 203 -17.34 5.32 6.92
CA ASP A 203 -17.89 6.54 7.50
C ASP A 203 -19.39 6.76 7.16
N TYR A 204 -19.84 6.17 6.08
CA TYR A 204 -21.25 6.12 5.64
C TYR A 204 -21.74 4.66 5.49
N GLY A 205 -21.23 3.79 6.36
CA GLY A 205 -21.62 2.38 6.42
C GLY A 205 -21.26 1.60 5.15
N THR A 206 -21.94 0.48 4.97
CA THR A 206 -21.75 -0.38 3.78
C THR A 206 -22.29 0.25 2.51
N GLU A 207 -23.27 1.14 2.60
CA GLU A 207 -23.80 1.92 1.48
C GLU A 207 -22.71 2.79 0.91
N GLY A 208 -22.09 3.66 1.72
CA GLY A 208 -21.03 4.54 1.28
C GLY A 208 -19.81 3.81 0.70
N LEU A 209 -19.43 2.66 1.28
CA LEU A 209 -18.37 1.82 0.72
C LEU A 209 -18.75 1.22 -0.64
N THR A 210 -20.02 0.77 -0.79
CA THR A 210 -20.52 0.22 -2.05
C THR A 210 -20.53 1.28 -3.15
N ASP A 211 -21.04 2.46 -2.84
CA ASP A 211 -21.05 3.60 -3.78
C ASP A 211 -19.62 3.96 -4.21
N THR A 212 -18.71 4.06 -3.24
CA THR A 212 -17.28 4.35 -3.52
C THR A 212 -16.68 3.33 -4.48
N ARG A 213 -16.92 2.04 -4.25
CA ARG A 213 -16.44 0.96 -5.12
C ARG A 213 -17.04 1.05 -6.53
N GLN A 214 -18.33 1.39 -6.63
CA GLN A 214 -18.99 1.57 -7.90
C GLN A 214 -18.37 2.74 -8.68
N VAL A 215 -18.18 3.89 -8.04
CA VAL A 215 -17.53 5.06 -8.64
C VAL A 215 -16.15 4.71 -9.18
N LEU A 216 -15.32 4.03 -8.39
CA LEU A 216 -13.96 3.65 -8.79
C LEU A 216 -13.98 2.67 -9.96
N ALA A 217 -14.88 1.69 -9.95
CA ALA A 217 -15.03 0.73 -11.04
C ALA A 217 -15.49 1.39 -12.35
N GLU A 218 -16.42 2.34 -12.29
CA GLU A 218 -16.90 3.10 -13.46
C GLU A 218 -15.79 3.98 -14.06
N LEU A 219 -14.86 4.45 -13.23
CA LEU A 219 -13.70 5.27 -13.65
C LEU A 219 -12.48 4.42 -14.04
N GLY A 220 -12.52 3.10 -13.84
CA GLY A 220 -11.39 2.22 -14.13
C GLY A 220 -10.25 2.32 -13.11
N VAL A 221 -10.47 2.92 -11.93
CA VAL A 221 -9.48 3.01 -10.86
C VAL A 221 -9.50 1.71 -10.06
N ALA A 222 -8.34 1.02 -9.99
CA ALA A 222 -8.22 -0.22 -9.22
C ALA A 222 -8.30 0.06 -7.71
N ALA A 223 -9.05 -0.77 -6.98
CA ALA A 223 -9.26 -0.56 -5.56
C ALA A 223 -9.22 -1.85 -4.76
N GLY A 224 -8.63 -1.80 -3.57
CA GLY A 224 -8.65 -2.88 -2.59
C GLY A 224 -9.15 -2.40 -1.23
N GLY A 225 -10.06 -3.17 -0.63
CA GLY A 225 -10.51 -2.99 0.75
C GLY A 225 -9.68 -3.79 1.75
N ASP A 226 -10.14 -3.86 2.99
CA ASP A 226 -9.39 -4.51 4.07
C ASP A 226 -9.22 -6.03 3.84
N GLY A 227 -7.98 -6.46 3.73
CA GLY A 227 -7.60 -7.86 3.46
C GLY A 227 -7.77 -8.30 2.00
N GLU A 228 -8.00 -7.38 1.07
CA GLU A 228 -8.20 -7.66 -0.35
C GLU A 228 -6.93 -7.52 -1.17
N THR A 229 -6.98 -8.08 -2.38
CA THR A 229 -5.91 -7.99 -3.37
C THR A 229 -6.48 -7.57 -4.73
N PHE A 230 -5.69 -6.85 -5.52
CA PHE A 230 -5.96 -6.64 -6.93
C PHE A 230 -4.68 -6.73 -7.75
N LEU A 231 -4.83 -6.99 -9.04
CA LEU A 231 -3.74 -7.00 -10.02
C LEU A 231 -4.02 -5.90 -11.04
N TYR A 232 -3.04 -5.04 -11.26
CA TYR A 232 -3.06 -3.99 -12.27
C TYR A 232 -1.96 -4.29 -13.31
N THR A 233 -2.27 -4.11 -14.57
CA THR A 233 -1.27 -4.22 -15.65
C THR A 233 -1.05 -2.83 -16.22
N THR A 234 0.15 -2.31 -16.13
CA THR A 234 0.51 -0.99 -16.65
C THR A 234 0.45 -1.00 -18.19
N ASP A 235 0.41 0.17 -18.82
CA ASP A 235 0.41 0.29 -20.28
C ASP A 235 1.65 -0.35 -20.92
N ARG A 236 2.77 -0.40 -20.19
CA ARG A 236 4.00 -1.04 -20.60
C ARG A 236 4.07 -2.53 -20.28
N GLY A 237 2.99 -3.11 -19.73
CA GLY A 237 2.85 -4.54 -19.49
C GLY A 237 3.30 -5.05 -18.13
N LEU A 238 3.85 -4.20 -17.23
CA LEU A 238 4.23 -4.61 -15.87
C LEU A 238 2.98 -5.00 -15.06
N LYS A 239 3.01 -6.16 -14.42
CA LYS A 239 1.93 -6.66 -13.56
C LYS A 239 2.21 -6.28 -12.10
N VAL A 240 1.49 -5.29 -11.62
CA VAL A 240 1.57 -4.79 -10.23
C VAL A 240 0.45 -5.43 -9.42
N GLY A 241 0.82 -6.23 -8.42
CA GLY A 241 -0.11 -6.80 -7.45
C GLY A 241 -0.15 -5.96 -6.18
N VAL A 242 -1.32 -5.60 -5.71
CA VAL A 242 -1.48 -4.83 -4.48
C VAL A 242 -2.33 -5.61 -3.47
N TYR A 243 -1.81 -5.78 -2.27
CA TYR A 243 -2.54 -6.25 -1.09
C TYR A 243 -2.80 -5.08 -0.16
N THR A 244 -4.04 -4.83 0.19
CA THR A 244 -4.46 -3.72 1.06
C THR A 244 -4.99 -4.24 2.39
N ALA A 245 -4.61 -3.62 3.51
CA ALA A 245 -5.13 -4.01 4.81
C ALA A 245 -5.08 -2.88 5.86
N TYR A 246 -6.17 -2.80 6.64
CA TYR A 246 -6.30 -2.01 7.86
C TYR A 246 -6.18 -2.90 9.10
N HIS A 247 -6.81 -4.09 9.09
CA HIS A 247 -6.66 -5.11 10.13
C HIS A 247 -5.49 -6.03 9.81
N LEU A 248 -4.36 -5.85 10.52
CA LEU A 248 -3.07 -6.42 10.18
C LEU A 248 -2.86 -7.81 10.80
N GLY A 249 -3.34 -8.85 10.12
CA GLY A 249 -3.13 -10.24 10.50
C GLY A 249 -2.01 -10.91 9.68
N ARG A 250 -0.99 -11.52 10.33
CA ARG A 250 0.13 -12.16 9.62
C ARG A 250 -0.30 -13.23 8.63
N ALA A 251 -1.28 -14.07 9.00
CA ALA A 251 -1.77 -15.12 8.12
C ALA A 251 -2.49 -14.57 6.88
N GLN A 252 -3.26 -13.49 7.03
CA GLN A 252 -3.93 -12.81 5.93
C GLN A 252 -2.92 -12.15 4.99
N ILE A 253 -1.90 -11.48 5.54
CA ILE A 253 -0.81 -10.88 4.78
C ILE A 253 -0.11 -11.94 3.94
N GLN A 254 0.33 -13.03 4.54
CA GLN A 254 1.00 -14.13 3.83
C GLN A 254 0.12 -14.68 2.70
N LYS A 255 -1.17 -14.94 2.99
CA LYS A 255 -2.12 -15.44 2.00
C LYS A 255 -2.29 -14.46 0.84
N GLY A 256 -2.48 -13.16 1.13
CA GLY A 256 -2.65 -12.12 0.10
C GLY A 256 -1.44 -12.01 -0.82
N ILE A 257 -0.23 -11.95 -0.24
CA ILE A 257 1.01 -11.87 -1.03
C ILE A 257 1.21 -13.13 -1.88
N THR A 258 1.00 -14.33 -1.29
CA THR A 258 1.10 -15.59 -2.03
C THR A 258 0.14 -15.61 -3.21
N SER A 259 -1.14 -15.20 -3.00
CA SER A 259 -2.14 -15.20 -4.08
C SER A 259 -1.79 -14.24 -5.22
N LEU A 260 -1.16 -13.10 -4.93
CA LEU A 260 -0.70 -12.15 -5.95
C LEU A 260 0.45 -12.75 -6.79
N ARG A 261 1.42 -13.40 -6.15
CA ARG A 261 2.50 -14.08 -6.88
C ARG A 261 1.97 -15.23 -7.75
N GLU A 262 1.02 -16.03 -7.23
CA GLU A 262 0.36 -17.08 -7.99
C GLU A 262 -0.46 -16.53 -9.17
N ALA A 263 -1.01 -15.30 -9.04
CA ALA A 263 -1.68 -14.59 -10.12
C ALA A 263 -0.72 -13.97 -11.15
N GLY A 264 0.59 -14.08 -10.94
CA GLY A 264 1.61 -13.61 -11.85
C GLY A 264 2.02 -12.16 -11.65
N ALA A 265 1.83 -11.60 -10.45
CA ALA A 265 2.35 -10.27 -10.14
C ALA A 265 3.89 -10.28 -10.16
N GLU A 266 4.46 -9.36 -10.94
CA GLU A 266 5.91 -9.16 -11.06
C GLU A 266 6.41 -8.26 -9.94
N VAL A 267 5.63 -7.25 -9.57
CA VAL A 267 5.84 -6.41 -8.38
C VAL A 267 4.67 -6.58 -7.43
N VAL A 268 4.94 -6.86 -6.16
CA VAL A 268 3.93 -6.99 -5.11
C VAL A 268 4.09 -5.88 -4.08
N ILE A 269 3.05 -5.07 -3.96
CA ILE A 269 2.93 -3.99 -3.00
C ILE A 269 2.00 -4.44 -1.87
N ALA A 270 2.44 -4.31 -0.63
CA ALA A 270 1.57 -4.43 0.53
C ALA A 270 1.29 -3.03 1.09
N ALA A 271 0.04 -2.61 0.99
CA ALA A 271 -0.42 -1.29 1.39
C ALA A 271 -1.20 -1.38 2.71
N PHE A 272 -0.68 -0.75 3.73
CA PHE A 272 -1.26 -0.72 5.06
C PHE A 272 -1.73 0.68 5.45
N HIS A 273 -2.70 0.72 6.36
CA HIS A 273 -3.13 1.95 7.01
C HIS A 273 -3.04 1.73 8.52
N SER A 274 -1.95 2.17 9.12
CA SER A 274 -1.66 1.84 10.51
C SER A 274 -0.69 2.84 11.16
N GLY A 275 -0.80 2.98 12.46
CA GLY A 275 0.10 3.83 13.22
C GLY A 275 -0.57 4.47 14.42
N THR A 276 0.07 5.48 14.96
CA THR A 276 -0.49 6.37 15.98
C THR A 276 -0.56 7.75 15.38
N GLU A 277 -1.76 8.31 15.27
CA GLU A 277 -1.98 9.66 14.73
C GLU A 277 -1.06 10.68 15.38
N GLY A 278 -0.46 11.53 14.55
CA GLY A 278 0.49 12.55 14.98
C GLY A 278 1.88 12.03 15.36
N SER A 279 2.17 10.74 15.16
CA SER A 279 3.50 10.14 15.40
C SER A 279 4.20 9.81 14.08
N TYR A 280 5.29 10.50 13.80
CA TYR A 280 6.16 10.21 12.65
C TYR A 280 7.14 9.04 12.88
N THR A 281 7.07 8.40 14.06
CA THR A 281 7.96 7.29 14.40
C THR A 281 7.17 5.98 14.39
N PRO A 282 7.51 5.02 13.52
CA PRO A 282 6.82 3.74 13.48
C PRO A 282 7.09 2.94 14.76
N THR A 283 6.06 2.27 15.25
CA THR A 283 6.13 1.37 16.42
C THR A 283 6.96 0.12 16.09
N GLU A 284 7.46 -0.57 17.13
CA GLU A 284 8.19 -1.84 16.93
C GLU A 284 7.30 -2.93 16.32
N ASN A 285 5.99 -2.90 16.61
CA ASN A 285 5.03 -3.81 15.97
C ASN A 285 4.92 -3.56 14.47
N GLN A 286 4.81 -2.31 14.04
CA GLN A 286 4.81 -1.97 12.61
C GLN A 286 6.10 -2.41 11.94
N LYS A 287 7.26 -2.08 12.50
CA LYS A 287 8.57 -2.49 11.96
C LYS A 287 8.68 -4.02 11.84
N SER A 288 8.24 -4.75 12.87
CA SER A 288 8.24 -6.22 12.84
C SER A 288 7.30 -6.77 11.78
N LEU A 289 6.11 -6.17 11.62
CA LEU A 289 5.13 -6.60 10.64
C LEU A 289 5.59 -6.31 9.22
N PHE A 290 6.14 -5.13 8.98
CA PHE A 290 6.61 -4.73 7.64
C PHE A 290 7.77 -5.60 7.16
N ARG A 291 8.72 -5.93 8.06
CA ARG A 291 9.78 -6.91 7.74
C ARG A 291 9.21 -8.29 7.41
N TYR A 292 8.28 -8.77 8.24
CA TYR A 292 7.58 -10.03 7.98
C TYR A 292 6.87 -10.02 6.62
N THR A 293 6.28 -8.90 6.23
CA THR A 293 5.58 -8.73 4.95
C THR A 293 6.55 -8.87 3.76
N ILE A 294 7.74 -8.28 3.86
CA ILE A 294 8.82 -8.49 2.89
C ILE A 294 9.28 -9.96 2.89
N ASP A 295 9.46 -10.58 4.07
CA ASP A 295 9.83 -11.99 4.18
C ASP A 295 8.78 -12.93 3.55
N CYS A 296 7.51 -12.52 3.48
CA CYS A 296 6.44 -13.23 2.77
C CYS A 296 6.50 -13.08 1.24
N GLY A 297 7.36 -12.21 0.70
CA GLY A 297 7.56 -12.01 -0.73
C GLY A 297 6.94 -10.74 -1.30
N ALA A 298 6.57 -9.75 -0.48
CA ALA A 298 6.27 -8.41 -0.98
C ALA A 298 7.58 -7.70 -1.37
N ASP A 299 7.55 -6.90 -2.44
CA ASP A 299 8.69 -6.08 -2.86
C ASP A 299 8.67 -4.72 -2.18
N ILE A 300 7.47 -4.19 -1.94
CA ILE A 300 7.25 -2.87 -1.38
C ILE A 300 6.23 -2.97 -0.24
N VAL A 301 6.50 -2.26 0.86
CA VAL A 301 5.53 -1.99 1.92
C VAL A 301 5.27 -0.49 1.95
N TYR A 302 4.04 -0.12 1.65
CA TYR A 302 3.50 1.22 1.79
C TYR A 302 2.65 1.31 3.06
N ASN A 303 2.71 2.42 3.79
CA ASN A 303 1.86 2.64 4.95
C ASN A 303 1.39 4.09 5.01
N ALA A 304 0.11 4.28 5.28
CA ALA A 304 -0.57 5.54 5.52
C ALA A 304 -1.01 5.65 6.99
N HIS A 305 -1.62 6.77 7.40
CA HIS A 305 -2.14 7.00 8.76
C HIS A 305 -1.10 7.40 9.82
N PRO A 306 -0.10 8.20 9.69
CA PRO A 306 0.63 8.79 10.82
C PRO A 306 0.17 10.20 11.19
#